data_067016a31fdfa4d7d2f524de6b4e06f1
#
_entry.id   067016a31fdfa4d7d2f524de6b4e06f1
#
_cell.length_a   1.000
_cell.length_b   1.000
_cell.length_c   1.000
_cell.angle_alpha   90.00
_cell.angle_beta   90.00
_cell.angle_gamma   90.00
#
_symmetry.space_group_name_H-M   'P 1'
#
loop_
_entity.id
_entity.type
_entity.pdbx_description
1 polymer ?
#
loop_
_entity_poly.entity_id
_entity_poly.type
_entity_poly.pdbx_seq_one_letter_code
_entity_poly.pdbx_strand_id
1 'polypeptide(L)'
;MHLGGLVMASTNYKLGTYIELREVTNANFTFGPDDVRGVNNLKLLMPTKADINGRDLSKFQIVCPGDFVFNHRTSRNGSKFSIAYNGGERAVICTEDYVVFRIKEDAKQLLAAEWLYMYFNRSEFDRYVITNSWGSSTEFYNWEDLCEVELNLPPFPVQQKYVDVYKSMVVN
;
A
#
# COMPACT_ATOMS: atom_id res chain seq x y z
N MET A 1 16.07 -33.64 -23.11
CA MET A 1 15.36 -33.20 -21.92
C MET A 1 15.48 -31.67 -21.82
N HIS A 2 14.41 -31.01 -22.13
CA HIS A 2 14.42 -29.54 -22.23
C HIS A 2 14.04 -28.97 -20.88
N LEU A 3 15.03 -28.56 -20.09
CA LEU A 3 14.85 -27.80 -18.86
C LEU A 3 14.50 -26.34 -19.14
N GLY A 4 14.44 -25.95 -20.41
CA GLY A 4 14.14 -24.59 -20.81
C GLY A 4 12.74 -24.09 -20.50
N GLY A 5 11.81 -24.99 -20.19
CA GLY A 5 10.45 -24.60 -19.78
C GLY A 5 10.34 -24.16 -18.34
N LEU A 6 11.40 -24.33 -17.56
CA LEU A 6 11.43 -23.94 -16.14
C LEU A 6 12.13 -22.59 -15.91
N VAL A 7 12.72 -21.99 -16.92
CA VAL A 7 13.01 -20.59 -16.87
C VAL A 7 11.66 -19.90 -17.03
N MET A 8 10.96 -19.82 -15.93
CA MET A 8 9.81 -18.95 -15.82
C MET A 8 10.25 -17.59 -16.30
N ALA A 9 9.91 -17.27 -17.53
CA ALA A 9 10.02 -15.92 -17.98
C ALA A 9 9.42 -15.07 -16.88
N SER A 10 10.22 -14.25 -16.23
CA SER A 10 9.74 -13.26 -15.29
C SER A 10 8.77 -12.40 -16.08
N THR A 11 7.49 -12.67 -15.92
CA THR A 11 6.47 -11.88 -16.59
C THR A 11 6.33 -10.61 -15.77
N ASN A 12 6.76 -9.51 -16.36
CA ASN A 12 6.51 -8.22 -15.76
C ASN A 12 5.03 -7.92 -15.92
N TYR A 13 4.36 -7.82 -14.78
CA TYR A 13 2.96 -7.44 -14.73
C TYR A 13 2.83 -6.02 -14.19
N LYS A 14 1.89 -5.28 -14.74
CA LYS A 14 1.51 -4.00 -14.17
C LYS A 14 0.72 -4.23 -12.89
N LEU A 15 1.07 -3.50 -11.84
CA LEU A 15 0.43 -3.66 -10.54
C LEU A 15 -1.08 -3.46 -10.61
N GLY A 16 -1.56 -2.54 -11.46
CA GLY A 16 -2.98 -2.27 -11.65
C GLY A 16 -3.81 -3.48 -12.08
N THR A 17 -3.17 -4.52 -12.63
CA THR A 17 -3.84 -5.78 -12.96
C THR A 17 -4.36 -6.48 -11.69
N TYR A 18 -3.68 -6.29 -10.55
CA TYR A 18 -3.91 -7.06 -9.32
C TYR A 18 -4.56 -6.26 -8.21
N ILE A 19 -4.63 -4.95 -8.32
CA ILE A 19 -5.13 -4.09 -7.25
C ILE A 19 -6.34 -3.27 -7.71
N GLU A 20 -7.16 -2.86 -6.74
CA GLU A 20 -8.34 -2.04 -6.99
C GLU A 20 -8.53 -1.02 -5.88
N LEU A 21 -9.10 0.12 -6.23
CA LEU A 21 -9.49 1.14 -5.25
C LEU A 21 -10.55 0.59 -4.29
N ARG A 22 -10.44 1.03 -3.05
CA ARG A 22 -11.43 0.73 -2.03
C ARG A 22 -12.02 2.04 -1.53
N GLU A 23 -13.17 2.41 -2.10
CA GLU A 23 -13.82 3.69 -1.82
C GLU A 23 -15.00 3.47 -0.87
N VAL A 24 -14.69 3.09 0.39
CA VAL A 24 -15.69 2.89 1.43
C VAL A 24 -15.50 3.97 2.50
N THR A 25 -16.55 4.73 2.75
CA THR A 25 -16.50 5.81 3.75
C THR A 25 -17.17 5.40 5.05
N ASN A 26 -16.84 6.14 6.12
CA ASN A 26 -17.41 5.97 7.45
C ASN A 26 -18.80 6.62 7.56
N ALA A 27 -19.64 6.44 6.53
CA ALA A 27 -20.93 7.11 6.40
C ALA A 27 -21.89 6.81 7.55
N ASN A 28 -21.75 5.64 8.17
CA ASN A 28 -22.60 5.22 9.28
C ASN A 28 -21.99 5.54 10.66
N PHE A 29 -20.90 6.30 10.72
CA PHE A 29 -20.20 6.65 11.96
C PHE A 29 -19.85 5.43 12.84
N THR A 30 -19.55 4.30 12.19
CA THR A 30 -19.10 3.07 12.87
C THR A 30 -17.79 3.31 13.62
N PHE A 31 -16.95 4.20 13.10
CA PHE A 31 -15.65 4.54 13.67
C PHE A 31 -15.64 5.98 14.18
N GLY A 32 -14.93 6.22 15.27
CA GLY A 32 -14.83 7.52 15.90
C GLY A 32 -13.42 8.12 15.81
N PRO A 33 -13.20 9.25 16.53
CA PRO A 33 -11.92 9.96 16.48
C PRO A 33 -10.71 9.11 16.88
N ASP A 34 -10.90 8.17 17.79
CA ASP A 34 -9.82 7.29 18.26
C ASP A 34 -9.37 6.28 17.21
N ASP A 35 -10.17 6.08 16.17
CA ASP A 35 -9.88 5.13 15.10
C ASP A 35 -9.14 5.78 13.91
N VAL A 36 -8.90 7.09 13.97
CA VAL A 36 -8.24 7.83 12.88
C VAL A 36 -6.75 7.56 12.88
N ARG A 37 -6.24 7.18 11.71
CA ARG A 37 -4.81 6.89 11.51
C ARG A 37 -4.25 7.72 10.35
N GLY A 38 -2.96 7.98 10.44
CA GLY A 38 -2.17 8.53 9.35
C GLY A 38 -1.00 7.61 9.06
N VAL A 39 -0.31 7.87 7.96
CA VAL A 39 0.88 7.11 7.56
C VAL A 39 2.12 7.90 7.98
N ASN A 40 3.01 7.26 8.72
CA ASN A 40 4.27 7.88 9.13
C ASN A 40 5.40 7.59 8.12
N ASN A 41 6.58 8.14 8.39
CA ASN A 41 7.75 7.96 7.53
C ASN A 41 8.38 6.56 7.62
N LEU A 42 7.93 5.73 8.55
CA LEU A 42 8.29 4.31 8.64
C LEU A 42 7.31 3.42 7.91
N LYS A 43 6.38 4.02 7.15
CA LYS A 43 5.34 3.32 6.38
C LYS A 43 4.40 2.49 7.26
N LEU A 44 4.08 3.05 8.44
CA LEU A 44 3.18 2.43 9.41
C LEU A 44 1.96 3.32 9.62
N LEU A 45 0.83 2.68 9.91
CA LEU A 45 -0.38 3.35 10.37
C LEU A 45 -0.19 3.76 11.83
N MET A 46 -0.33 5.05 12.10
CA MET A 46 -0.15 5.61 13.43
C MET A 46 -1.32 6.52 13.78
N PRO A 47 -1.61 6.74 15.07
CA PRO A 47 -2.58 7.77 15.43
C PRO A 47 -2.24 9.08 14.73
N THR A 48 -3.26 9.73 14.17
CA THR A 48 -3.03 10.94 13.39
C THR A 48 -2.50 12.08 14.27
N LYS A 49 -1.57 12.85 13.71
CA LYS A 49 -1.10 14.10 14.31
C LYS A 49 -1.89 15.31 13.78
N ALA A 50 -2.73 15.08 12.78
CA ALA A 50 -3.54 16.14 12.21
C ALA A 50 -4.65 16.54 13.18
N ASP A 51 -4.97 17.82 13.22
CA ASP A 51 -6.13 18.30 13.97
C ASP A 51 -7.39 17.92 13.21
N ILE A 52 -8.15 17.00 13.79
CA ILE A 52 -9.41 16.51 13.22
C ILE A 52 -10.64 17.09 13.93
N ASN A 53 -10.42 18.01 14.89
CA ASN A 53 -11.52 18.65 15.61
C ASN A 53 -12.44 19.39 14.64
N GLY A 54 -13.74 19.14 14.75
CA GLY A 54 -14.74 19.75 13.88
C GLY A 54 -14.80 19.16 12.48
N ARG A 55 -13.99 18.14 12.15
CA ARG A 55 -14.06 17.47 10.85
C ARG A 55 -15.21 16.48 10.82
N ASP A 56 -15.81 16.35 9.65
CA ASP A 56 -16.88 15.38 9.41
C ASP A 56 -16.29 13.98 9.16
N LEU A 57 -16.30 13.17 10.22
CA LEU A 57 -15.75 11.81 10.16
C LEU A 57 -16.51 10.88 9.20
N SER A 58 -17.73 11.25 8.78
CA SER A 58 -18.48 10.42 7.83
C SER A 58 -17.83 10.36 6.47
N LYS A 59 -16.99 11.33 6.14
CA LYS A 59 -16.26 11.41 4.87
C LYS A 59 -14.94 10.67 4.91
N PHE A 60 -14.48 10.27 6.10
CA PHE A 60 -13.22 9.54 6.22
C PHE A 60 -13.38 8.15 5.62
N GLN A 61 -12.28 7.64 5.10
CA GLN A 61 -12.25 6.35 4.41
C GLN A 61 -11.95 5.23 5.39
N ILE A 62 -12.61 4.09 5.21
CA ILE A 62 -12.36 2.90 6.03
C ILE A 62 -11.20 2.11 5.43
N VAL A 63 -10.25 1.75 6.28
CA VAL A 63 -9.09 0.92 5.95
C VAL A 63 -9.25 -0.41 6.69
N CYS A 64 -9.71 -1.43 5.98
CA CYS A 64 -9.92 -2.76 6.54
C CYS A 64 -8.62 -3.54 6.65
N PRO A 65 -8.57 -4.59 7.49
CA PRO A 65 -7.45 -5.53 7.44
C PRO A 65 -7.23 -6.03 6.01
N GLY A 66 -5.98 -5.99 5.55
CA GLY A 66 -5.63 -6.34 4.17
C GLY A 66 -5.61 -5.18 3.20
N ASP A 67 -6.07 -4.00 3.60
CA ASP A 67 -6.04 -2.81 2.75
C ASP A 67 -4.69 -2.08 2.87
N PHE A 68 -4.35 -1.38 1.79
CA PHE A 68 -3.21 -0.46 1.72
C PHE A 68 -3.73 0.98 1.68
N VAL A 69 -2.92 1.88 2.18
CA VAL A 69 -3.24 3.32 2.16
C VAL A 69 -1.99 4.11 1.84
N PHE A 70 -2.07 5.06 0.93
CA PHE A 70 -0.95 5.93 0.62
C PHE A 70 -1.38 7.38 0.49
N ASN A 71 -0.40 8.27 0.73
CA ASN A 71 -0.57 9.69 0.48
C ASN A 71 -0.01 9.99 -0.91
N HIS A 72 -0.87 10.54 -1.77
CA HIS A 72 -0.45 10.89 -3.13
C HIS A 72 0.54 12.07 -3.19
N ARG A 73 0.72 12.80 -2.10
CA ARG A 73 1.67 13.91 -2.02
C ARG A 73 3.03 13.40 -1.56
N THR A 74 4.01 13.40 -2.47
CA THR A 74 5.34 12.86 -2.19
C THR A 74 6.23 13.82 -1.40
N SER A 75 5.99 15.11 -1.50
CA SER A 75 6.85 16.14 -0.89
C SER A 75 6.82 16.18 0.64
N ARG A 76 5.79 15.59 1.28
CA ARG A 76 5.61 15.69 2.74
C ARG A 76 6.52 14.79 3.54
N ASN A 77 7.04 13.72 2.95
CA ASN A 77 7.90 12.74 3.63
C ASN A 77 9.33 12.73 3.11
N GLY A 78 9.77 13.81 2.49
CA GLY A 78 11.11 13.91 1.95
C GLY A 78 11.35 12.87 0.86
N SER A 79 12.27 11.95 1.08
CA SER A 79 12.68 10.95 0.09
C SER A 79 11.87 9.65 0.16
N LYS A 80 10.82 9.58 0.98
CA LYS A 80 10.06 8.34 1.19
C LYS A 80 8.61 8.48 0.73
N PHE A 81 8.14 7.48 0.02
CA PHE A 81 6.73 7.37 -0.34
C PHE A 81 5.91 6.91 0.87
N SER A 82 4.89 7.69 1.22
CA SER A 82 4.03 7.42 2.37
C SER A 82 2.98 6.38 2.03
N ILE A 83 3.29 5.12 2.29
CA ILE A 83 2.37 4.00 2.09
C ILE A 83 2.39 3.10 3.32
N ALA A 84 1.24 2.57 3.69
CA ALA A 84 1.13 1.64 4.79
C ALA A 84 0.16 0.52 4.44
N TYR A 85 0.24 -0.56 5.20
CA TYR A 85 -0.60 -1.74 5.06
C TYR A 85 -1.27 -2.03 6.40
N ASN A 86 -2.58 -2.26 6.38
CA ASN A 86 -3.29 -2.68 7.57
C ASN A 86 -3.17 -4.21 7.72
N GLY A 87 -2.11 -4.63 8.40
CA GLY A 87 -1.88 -6.03 8.74
C GLY A 87 -2.49 -6.45 10.07
N GLY A 88 -3.24 -5.55 10.72
CA GLY A 88 -3.91 -5.84 11.99
C GLY A 88 -5.24 -6.57 11.81
N GLU A 89 -5.94 -6.73 12.90
CA GLU A 89 -7.22 -7.43 12.93
C GLU A 89 -8.42 -6.49 12.91
N ARG A 90 -8.18 -5.18 13.05
CA ARG A 90 -9.23 -4.18 13.17
C ARG A 90 -9.15 -3.18 12.02
N ALA A 91 -10.34 -2.75 11.56
CA ALA A 91 -10.43 -1.64 10.64
C ALA A 91 -10.16 -0.32 11.36
N VAL A 92 -9.59 0.63 10.62
CA VAL A 92 -9.35 2.00 11.07
C VAL A 92 -9.87 2.95 9.98
N ILE A 93 -9.82 4.26 10.24
CA ILE A 93 -10.22 5.25 9.25
C ILE A 93 -9.07 6.24 8.99
N CYS A 94 -9.06 6.82 7.81
CA CYS A 94 -8.11 7.87 7.41
C CYS A 94 -8.86 9.00 6.71
N THR A 95 -8.19 10.15 6.57
CA THR A 95 -8.81 11.30 5.90
C THR A 95 -9.02 11.06 4.41
N GLU A 96 -9.83 11.89 3.78
CA GLU A 96 -10.13 11.84 2.35
C GLU A 96 -8.91 12.10 1.47
N ASP A 97 -7.83 12.66 2.03
CA ASP A 97 -6.61 12.96 1.30
C ASP A 97 -5.78 11.71 0.96
N TYR A 98 -6.06 10.60 1.62
CA TYR A 98 -5.39 9.34 1.34
C TYR A 98 -6.08 8.56 0.24
N VAL A 99 -5.34 7.67 -0.39
CA VAL A 99 -5.86 6.68 -1.35
C VAL A 99 -5.83 5.31 -0.68
N VAL A 100 -6.97 4.64 -0.64
CA VAL A 100 -7.10 3.29 -0.07
C VAL A 100 -7.32 2.30 -1.20
N PHE A 101 -6.55 1.21 -1.19
CA PHE A 101 -6.67 0.16 -2.20
C PHE A 101 -6.42 -1.21 -1.59
N ARG A 102 -6.78 -2.24 -2.34
CA ARG A 102 -6.57 -3.62 -1.91
C ARG A 102 -6.18 -4.49 -3.10
N ILE A 103 -5.69 -5.67 -2.81
CA ILE A 103 -5.50 -6.70 -3.83
C ILE A 103 -6.88 -7.25 -4.19
N LYS A 104 -7.15 -7.35 -5.50
CA LYS A 104 -8.39 -7.93 -6.00
C LYS A 104 -8.57 -9.35 -5.44
N GLU A 105 -9.81 -9.73 -5.18
CA GLU A 105 -10.13 -11.05 -4.63
C GLU A 105 -9.59 -12.19 -5.51
N ASP A 106 -9.72 -12.07 -6.82
CA ASP A 106 -9.22 -13.07 -7.78
C ASP A 106 -7.70 -13.05 -7.96
N ALA A 107 -7.01 -12.03 -7.43
CA ALA A 107 -5.56 -11.92 -7.50
C ALA A 107 -4.85 -12.38 -6.22
N LYS A 108 -5.57 -12.70 -5.16
CA LYS A 108 -4.99 -13.08 -3.86
C LYS A 108 -4.16 -14.35 -3.89
N GLN A 109 -4.37 -15.20 -4.88
CA GLN A 109 -3.59 -16.41 -5.09
C GLN A 109 -2.33 -16.17 -5.92
N LEU A 110 -2.19 -15.00 -6.50
CA LEU A 110 -1.07 -14.64 -7.35
C LEU A 110 -0.13 -13.64 -6.68
N LEU A 111 -0.67 -12.77 -5.84
CA LEU A 111 0.07 -11.70 -5.18
C LEU A 111 -0.28 -11.68 -3.69
N ALA A 112 0.73 -11.97 -2.85
CA ALA A 112 0.57 -11.92 -1.40
C ALA A 112 0.67 -10.45 -0.93
N ALA A 113 -0.29 -10.01 -0.12
CA ALA A 113 -0.34 -8.64 0.37
C ALA A 113 0.91 -8.29 1.18
N GLU A 114 1.37 -9.18 2.04
CA GLU A 114 2.55 -8.94 2.85
C GLU A 114 3.83 -8.85 2.01
N TRP A 115 3.92 -9.64 0.93
CA TRP A 115 5.03 -9.53 -0.01
C TRP A 115 5.00 -8.17 -0.74
N LEU A 116 3.83 -7.72 -1.15
CA LEU A 116 3.66 -6.42 -1.78
C LEU A 116 4.07 -5.30 -0.83
N TYR A 117 3.69 -5.40 0.44
CA TYR A 117 4.11 -4.44 1.46
C TYR A 117 5.63 -4.40 1.61
N MET A 118 6.29 -5.56 1.65
CA MET A 118 7.76 -5.64 1.65
C MET A 118 8.36 -4.95 0.43
N TYR A 119 7.75 -5.15 -0.74
CA TYR A 119 8.19 -4.49 -1.97
C TYR A 119 8.12 -2.96 -1.84
N PHE A 120 7.03 -2.43 -1.30
CA PHE A 120 6.88 -0.99 -1.09
C PHE A 120 7.86 -0.41 -0.05
N ASN A 121 8.37 -1.24 0.82
CA ASN A 121 9.34 -0.81 1.84
C ASN A 121 10.77 -0.73 1.32
N ARG A 122 11.03 -1.15 0.09
CA ARG A 122 12.35 -1.10 -0.51
C ARG A 122 12.73 0.34 -0.88
N SER A 123 13.98 0.70 -0.61
CA SER A 123 14.49 2.02 -0.97
C SER A 123 14.46 2.27 -2.48
N GLU A 124 14.59 1.22 -3.29
CA GLU A 124 14.47 1.29 -4.74
C GLU A 124 13.08 1.77 -5.16
N PHE A 125 12.05 1.35 -4.45
CA PHE A 125 10.69 1.81 -4.74
C PHE A 125 10.52 3.29 -4.43
N ASP A 126 11.07 3.77 -3.32
CA ASP A 126 11.05 5.20 -2.98
C ASP A 126 11.72 6.04 -4.09
N ARG A 127 12.88 5.59 -4.55
CA ARG A 127 13.57 6.27 -5.66
C ARG A 127 12.75 6.24 -6.95
N TYR A 128 12.11 5.13 -7.24
CA TYR A 128 11.23 5.01 -8.40
C TYR A 128 10.08 6.01 -8.34
N VAL A 129 9.41 6.12 -7.19
CA VAL A 129 8.30 7.06 -7.01
C VAL A 129 8.77 8.51 -7.21
N ILE A 130 9.89 8.89 -6.61
CA ILE A 130 10.44 10.23 -6.73
C ILE A 130 10.75 10.57 -8.19
N THR A 131 11.38 9.64 -8.90
CA THR A 131 11.75 9.83 -10.32
C THR A 131 10.51 9.96 -11.20
N ASN A 132 9.41 9.28 -10.85
CA ASN A 132 8.18 9.26 -11.64
C ASN A 132 7.10 10.20 -11.14
N SER A 133 7.39 11.00 -10.11
CA SER A 133 6.49 12.06 -9.67
C SER A 133 6.71 13.29 -10.53
N TRP A 134 5.70 13.70 -11.26
CA TRP A 134 5.81 14.79 -12.21
C TRP A 134 5.30 16.10 -11.66
N GLY A 135 6.04 17.15 -11.96
CA GLY A 135 5.55 18.52 -11.98
C GLY A 135 5.98 19.33 -10.78
N SER A 136 5.69 20.52 -10.79
CA SER A 136 5.86 21.69 -9.95
C SER A 136 6.07 21.42 -8.43
N SER A 137 6.18 22.43 -7.65
CA SER A 137 6.43 22.48 -6.20
C SER A 137 5.60 21.52 -5.31
N THR A 138 4.54 20.90 -5.82
CA THR A 138 3.82 19.81 -5.17
C THR A 138 3.90 18.58 -6.06
N GLU A 139 4.79 17.70 -5.71
CA GLU A 139 4.95 16.44 -6.42
C GLU A 139 3.82 15.50 -6.03
N PHE A 140 3.09 14.99 -7.02
CA PHE A 140 2.02 14.03 -6.83
C PHE A 140 2.38 12.69 -7.46
N TYR A 141 2.06 11.62 -6.75
CA TYR A 141 2.08 10.28 -7.27
C TYR A 141 0.67 9.71 -7.10
N ASN A 142 -0.02 9.51 -8.21
CA ASN A 142 -1.43 9.20 -8.21
C ASN A 142 -1.70 7.69 -8.28
N TRP A 143 -2.96 7.33 -8.10
CA TRP A 143 -3.41 5.95 -8.24
C TRP A 143 -3.03 5.35 -9.60
N GLU A 144 -3.21 6.13 -10.66
CA GLU A 144 -2.89 5.72 -12.03
C GLU A 144 -1.39 5.43 -12.18
N ASP A 145 -0.55 6.22 -11.53
CA ASP A 145 0.90 6.00 -11.55
C ASP A 145 1.27 4.70 -10.82
N LEU A 146 0.61 4.43 -9.70
CA LEU A 146 0.83 3.19 -8.95
C LEU A 146 0.41 1.97 -9.78
N CYS A 147 -0.68 2.07 -10.51
CA CYS A 147 -1.16 1.00 -11.38
C CYS A 147 -0.19 0.66 -12.52
N GLU A 148 0.62 1.62 -12.96
CA GLU A 148 1.60 1.44 -14.02
C GLU A 148 2.91 0.81 -13.55
N VAL A 149 3.12 0.64 -12.25
CA VAL A 149 4.31 -0.01 -11.71
C VAL A 149 4.40 -1.44 -12.25
N GLU A 150 5.55 -1.76 -12.84
CA GLU A 150 5.81 -3.11 -13.31
C GLU A 150 6.45 -3.95 -12.20
N LEU A 151 5.83 -5.07 -11.93
CA LEU A 151 6.30 -6.02 -10.93
C LEU A 151 6.82 -7.27 -11.61
N ASN A 152 7.99 -7.71 -11.17
CA ASN A 152 8.49 -9.03 -11.45
C ASN A 152 8.02 -9.95 -10.32
N LEU A 153 6.89 -10.64 -10.53
CA LEU A 153 6.28 -11.48 -9.50
C LEU A 153 6.95 -12.84 -9.44
N PRO A 154 7.56 -13.20 -8.31
CA PRO A 154 7.92 -14.61 -8.08
C PRO A 154 6.67 -15.46 -7.97
N PRO A 155 6.76 -16.78 -8.15
CA PRO A 155 5.64 -17.67 -7.85
C PRO A 155 5.15 -17.47 -6.41
N PHE A 156 3.85 -17.63 -6.19
CA PHE A 156 3.23 -17.38 -4.88
C PHE A 156 3.94 -18.11 -3.72
N PRO A 157 4.31 -19.41 -3.83
CA PRO A 157 5.05 -20.06 -2.75
C PRO A 157 6.39 -19.41 -2.43
N VAL A 158 7.05 -18.82 -3.41
CA VAL A 158 8.31 -18.08 -3.21
C VAL A 158 8.04 -16.78 -2.47
N GLN A 159 6.96 -16.08 -2.82
CA GLN A 159 6.54 -14.88 -2.08
C GLN A 159 6.32 -15.21 -0.60
N GLN A 160 5.63 -16.31 -0.31
CA GLN A 160 5.37 -16.74 1.07
C GLN A 160 6.65 -17.05 1.83
N LYS A 161 7.62 -17.65 1.18
CA LYS A 161 8.93 -17.89 1.82
C LYS A 161 9.62 -16.59 2.22
N TYR A 162 9.60 -15.58 1.36
CA TYR A 162 10.16 -14.27 1.70
C TYR A 162 9.42 -13.64 2.89
N VAL A 163 8.10 -13.74 2.91
CA VAL A 163 7.28 -13.22 4.00
C VAL A 163 7.63 -13.93 5.31
N ASP A 164 7.74 -15.26 5.30
CA ASP A 164 8.06 -16.05 6.48
C ASP A 164 9.46 -15.70 7.04
N VAL A 165 10.45 -15.55 6.17
CA VAL A 165 11.80 -15.15 6.56
C VAL A 165 11.77 -13.75 7.18
N TYR A 166 11.08 -12.82 6.55
CA TYR A 166 10.96 -11.44 7.07
C TYR A 166 10.33 -11.43 8.46
N LYS A 167 9.23 -12.14 8.63
CA LYS A 167 8.54 -12.24 9.94
C LYS A 167 9.45 -12.83 11.01
N SER A 168 10.24 -13.84 10.68
CA SER A 168 11.16 -14.44 11.66
C SER A 168 12.26 -13.48 12.08
N MET A 169 12.67 -12.58 11.19
CA MET A 169 13.69 -11.56 11.50
C MET A 169 13.15 -10.44 12.38
N VAL A 170 11.87 -10.10 12.21
CA VAL A 170 11.25 -8.97 12.94
C VAL A 170 10.83 -9.38 14.35
N VAL A 171 10.50 -10.66 14.58
CA VAL A 171 10.06 -11.17 15.89
C VAL A 171 11.24 -11.43 16.83
N ASN A 172 12.44 -11.51 16.32
CA ASN A 172 13.64 -11.60 17.14
C ASN A 172 14.13 -10.18 17.49
#